data_3e0442a029ca670db40cbd9e5315732c
#
_entry.id   3e0442a029ca670db40cbd9e5315732c
#
_cell.length_a   1.000
_cell.length_b   1.000
_cell.length_c   1.000
_cell.angle_alpha   90.00
_cell.angle_beta   90.00
_cell.angle_gamma   90.00
#
_symmetry.space_group_name_H-M   'P 1'
#
loop_
_entity.id
_entity.type
_entity.pdbx_description
1 polymer ?
#
loop_
_entity_poly.entity_id
_entity_poly.type
_entity_poly.pdbx_seq_one_letter_code
_entity_poly.pdbx_strand_id
1 'polypeptide(L)'
;MGLKVEHVNKTYGTKKVVNNISFEIDKPSVYGLLGTNGAGKTTTIRMILGILKKDSGEISWNGKEVKRKNVNFGYLPEERGVYPKTKIYDQMMYFAELKGMKKEKAIEALNYWAKRLEVEQYINMTPEKLSKGNQQKIQFITSIIHNPELVVLD
;
A
#
# COMPACT_ATOMS: atom_id res chain seq x y z
N MET A 1 -14.33 8.56 -9.92
CA MET A 1 -13.60 8.07 -8.72
C MET A 1 -12.12 8.15 -9.06
N GLY A 2 -11.35 9.02 -8.40
CA GLY A 2 -10.02 9.29 -8.88
C GLY A 2 -9.07 9.93 -7.85
N LEU A 3 -7.77 9.76 -8.14
CA LEU A 3 -6.67 10.43 -7.47
C LEU A 3 -6.26 11.65 -8.28
N LYS A 4 -6.15 12.80 -7.64
CA LYS A 4 -5.62 14.03 -8.24
C LYS A 4 -4.44 14.52 -7.44
N VAL A 5 -3.34 14.78 -8.11
CA VAL A 5 -2.09 15.33 -7.55
C VAL A 5 -1.79 16.60 -8.33
N GLU A 6 -1.68 17.76 -7.63
CA GLU A 6 -1.56 19.07 -8.25
C GLU A 6 -0.40 19.88 -7.64
N HIS A 7 0.57 20.20 -8.44
CA HIS A 7 1.71 21.09 -8.11
C HIS A 7 2.44 20.70 -6.81
N VAL A 8 2.54 19.39 -6.54
CA VAL A 8 3.09 18.88 -5.30
C VAL A 8 4.60 19.03 -5.25
N ASN A 9 5.07 19.56 -4.13
CA ASN A 9 6.49 19.79 -3.86
C ASN A 9 6.91 19.19 -2.52
N LYS A 10 8.19 18.73 -2.47
CA LYS A 10 8.82 18.27 -1.25
C LYS A 10 10.32 18.56 -1.26
N THR A 11 10.80 19.18 -0.20
CA THR A 11 12.21 19.55 0.01
C THR A 11 12.69 18.97 1.34
N TYR A 12 13.92 18.49 1.39
CA TYR A 12 14.63 18.11 2.61
C TYR A 12 15.91 18.93 2.73
N GLY A 13 15.96 19.81 3.72
CA GLY A 13 17.04 20.80 3.83
C GLY A 13 17.08 21.68 2.58
N THR A 14 18.17 21.64 1.83
CA THR A 14 18.34 22.37 0.56
C THR A 14 17.96 21.54 -0.68
N LYS A 15 17.73 20.23 -0.52
CA LYS A 15 17.47 19.32 -1.63
C LYS A 15 15.98 19.23 -1.93
N LYS A 16 15.55 19.70 -3.11
CA LYS A 16 14.20 19.53 -3.63
C LYS A 16 14.09 18.11 -4.22
N VAL A 17 13.32 17.23 -3.55
CA VAL A 17 13.18 15.81 -3.90
C VAL A 17 11.98 15.58 -4.79
N VAL A 18 10.90 16.34 -4.60
CA VAL A 18 9.72 16.33 -5.46
C VAL A 18 9.50 17.76 -5.93
N ASN A 19 9.45 17.97 -7.24
CA ASN A 19 9.39 19.29 -7.86
C ASN A 19 8.20 19.40 -8.79
N ASN A 20 7.15 20.08 -8.32
CA ASN A 20 5.97 20.46 -9.10
C ASN A 20 5.32 19.29 -9.85
N ILE A 21 5.12 18.17 -9.16
CA ILE A 21 4.48 16.98 -9.77
C ILE A 21 2.96 17.19 -9.84
N SER A 22 2.40 16.93 -11.03
CA SER A 22 0.95 16.94 -11.27
C SER A 22 0.55 15.76 -12.14
N PHE A 23 -0.49 15.03 -11.76
CA PHE A 23 -1.14 14.00 -12.56
C PHE A 23 -2.52 13.65 -11.99
N GLU A 24 -3.34 12.99 -12.80
CA GLU A 24 -4.68 12.58 -12.42
C GLU A 24 -4.96 11.15 -12.89
N ILE A 25 -5.66 10.40 -12.06
CA ILE A 25 -6.19 9.07 -12.36
C ILE A 25 -7.69 9.13 -12.12
N ASP A 26 -8.46 9.33 -13.18
CA ASP A 26 -9.91 9.63 -13.15
C ASP A 26 -10.81 8.39 -13.19
N LYS A 27 -10.26 7.23 -13.57
CA LYS A 27 -10.98 5.95 -13.71
C LYS A 27 -10.13 4.79 -13.19
N PRO A 28 -10.76 3.64 -12.88
CA PRO A 28 -10.02 2.45 -12.47
C PRO A 28 -8.98 2.06 -13.54
N SER A 29 -7.71 2.07 -13.15
CA SER A 29 -6.58 1.83 -14.05
C SER A 29 -5.32 1.47 -13.27
N VAL A 30 -4.28 1.06 -13.98
CA VAL A 30 -2.93 0.91 -13.45
C VAL A 30 -2.08 2.09 -13.90
N TYR A 31 -1.48 2.79 -12.94
CA TYR A 31 -0.62 3.94 -13.19
C TYR A 31 0.82 3.63 -12.77
N GLY A 32 1.77 3.76 -13.69
CA GLY A 32 3.19 3.55 -13.43
C GLY A 32 3.92 4.85 -13.08
N LEU A 33 4.51 4.92 -11.89
CA LEU A 33 5.40 6.02 -11.51
C LEU A 33 6.85 5.62 -11.79
N LEU A 34 7.41 6.11 -12.90
CA LEU A 34 8.74 5.74 -13.37
C LEU A 34 9.77 6.81 -13.03
N GLY A 35 11.02 6.39 -12.84
CA GLY A 35 12.15 7.28 -12.57
C GLY A 35 13.34 6.52 -11.99
N THR A 36 14.52 7.16 -12.03
CA THR A 36 15.76 6.61 -11.48
C THR A 36 15.72 6.50 -9.95
N ASN A 37 16.66 5.80 -9.35
CA ASN A 37 16.79 5.76 -7.89
C ASN A 37 17.07 7.19 -7.37
N GLY A 38 16.35 7.56 -6.30
CA GLY A 38 16.42 8.91 -5.75
C GLY A 38 15.58 9.97 -6.47
N ALA A 39 14.80 9.62 -7.50
CA ALA A 39 13.92 10.55 -8.22
C ALA A 39 12.68 11.00 -7.43
N GLY A 40 12.53 10.59 -6.17
CA GLY A 40 11.40 10.99 -5.32
C GLY A 40 10.14 10.12 -5.44
N LYS A 41 10.20 8.95 -6.08
CA LYS A 41 9.06 8.03 -6.26
C LYS A 41 8.43 7.65 -4.90
N THR A 42 9.19 7.02 -4.02
CA THR A 42 8.73 6.64 -2.68
C THR A 42 8.25 7.84 -1.86
N THR A 43 8.92 9.00 -2.00
CA THR A 43 8.48 10.24 -1.35
C THR A 43 7.11 10.69 -1.85
N THR A 44 6.89 10.65 -3.16
CA THR A 44 5.60 10.98 -3.79
C THR A 44 4.51 10.00 -3.34
N ILE A 45 4.79 8.70 -3.35
CA ILE A 45 3.89 7.66 -2.86
C ILE A 45 3.49 7.92 -1.39
N ARG A 46 4.45 8.19 -0.51
CA ARG A 46 4.18 8.46 0.91
C ARG A 46 3.35 9.72 1.12
N MET A 47 3.49 10.74 0.27
CA MET A 47 2.62 11.92 0.29
C MET A 47 1.20 11.60 -0.19
N ILE A 48 1.05 10.80 -1.26
CA ILE A 48 -0.24 10.33 -1.76
C ILE A 48 -0.99 9.52 -0.69
N LEU A 49 -0.28 8.72 0.09
CA LEU A 49 -0.86 7.92 1.17
C LEU A 49 -1.11 8.71 2.47
N GLY A 50 -0.78 10.00 2.51
CA GLY A 50 -0.88 10.83 3.71
C GLY A 50 0.06 10.41 4.84
N ILE A 51 1.10 9.62 4.53
CA ILE A 51 2.14 9.19 5.48
C ILE A 51 3.16 10.31 5.67
N LEU A 52 3.44 11.05 4.61
CA LEU A 52 4.39 12.16 4.58
C LEU A 52 3.66 13.45 4.22
N LYS A 53 3.93 14.54 4.96
CA LYS A 53 3.39 15.86 4.65
C LYS A 53 4.12 16.48 3.46
N LYS A 54 3.37 16.93 2.47
CA LYS A 54 3.85 17.76 1.36
C LYS A 54 4.18 19.18 1.84
N ASP A 55 5.07 19.87 1.14
CA ASP A 55 5.39 21.26 1.46
C ASP A 55 4.41 22.22 0.78
N SER A 56 3.99 21.91 -0.45
CA SER A 56 2.97 22.66 -1.18
C SER A 56 2.25 21.77 -2.20
N GLY A 57 1.22 22.32 -2.84
CA GLY A 57 0.36 21.60 -3.78
C GLY A 57 -0.80 20.88 -3.10
N GLU A 58 -1.58 20.14 -3.89
CA GLU A 58 -2.77 19.43 -3.40
C GLU A 58 -2.76 17.95 -3.81
N ILE A 59 -3.28 17.11 -2.94
CA ILE A 59 -3.53 15.68 -3.21
C ILE A 59 -4.93 15.37 -2.74
N SER A 60 -5.78 14.94 -3.66
CA SER A 60 -7.17 14.60 -3.36
C SER A 60 -7.57 13.22 -3.89
N TRP A 61 -8.46 12.56 -3.17
CA TRP A 61 -9.13 11.33 -3.55
C TRP A 61 -10.64 11.57 -3.61
N ASN A 62 -11.24 11.39 -4.78
CA ASN A 62 -12.65 11.68 -5.00
C ASN A 62 -13.06 13.09 -4.57
N GLY A 63 -12.23 14.10 -4.87
CA GLY A 63 -12.45 15.51 -4.53
C GLY A 63 -12.24 15.88 -3.07
N LYS A 64 -11.80 14.95 -2.23
CA LYS A 64 -11.46 15.21 -0.81
C LYS A 64 -9.97 15.14 -0.60
N GLU A 65 -9.41 16.06 0.18
CA GLU A 65 -8.00 16.01 0.57
C GLU A 65 -7.65 14.64 1.17
N VAL A 66 -6.56 14.03 0.68
CA VAL A 66 -6.11 12.73 1.18
C VAL A 66 -5.62 12.87 2.61
N LYS A 67 -6.31 12.18 3.52
CA LYS A 67 -5.92 11.98 4.92
C LYS A 67 -5.97 10.50 5.21
N ARG A 68 -5.07 10.02 6.05
CA ARG A 68 -4.99 8.59 6.42
C ARG A 68 -6.32 7.98 6.88
N LYS A 69 -7.26 8.83 7.34
CA LYS A 69 -8.58 8.41 7.85
C LYS A 69 -9.68 8.32 6.78
N ASN A 70 -9.49 8.95 5.61
CA ASN A 70 -10.57 9.08 4.62
C ASN A 70 -10.32 8.36 3.29
N VAL A 71 -9.25 7.59 3.19
CA VAL A 71 -8.94 6.75 2.04
C VAL A 71 -8.66 5.33 2.49
N ASN A 72 -9.41 4.39 1.95
CA ASN A 72 -9.14 2.97 2.15
C ASN A 72 -8.07 2.54 1.14
N PHE A 73 -6.81 2.55 1.57
CA PHE A 73 -5.70 2.17 0.71
C PHE A 73 -4.97 0.91 1.20
N GLY A 74 -4.46 0.14 0.25
CA GLY A 74 -3.47 -0.91 0.45
C GLY A 74 -2.09 -0.41 0.05
N TYR A 75 -1.09 -0.66 0.88
CA TYR A 75 0.29 -0.27 0.60
C TYR A 75 1.23 -1.45 0.78
N LEU A 76 1.98 -1.76 -0.28
CA LEU A 76 3.07 -2.71 -0.26
C LEU A 76 4.38 -1.93 -0.36
N PRO A 77 5.13 -1.77 0.73
CA PRO A 77 6.42 -1.09 0.72
C PRO A 77 7.50 -1.95 0.07
N GLU A 78 8.56 -1.32 -0.44
CA GLU A 78 9.76 -1.98 -0.96
C GLU A 78 10.42 -2.89 0.10
N GLU A 79 10.44 -2.43 1.36
CA GLU A 79 10.97 -3.19 2.48
C GLU A 79 9.93 -4.17 3.05
N ARG A 80 10.41 -5.24 3.72
CA ARG A 80 9.56 -6.30 4.26
C ARG A 80 8.59 -5.76 5.32
N GLY A 81 7.28 -5.91 5.06
CA GLY A 81 6.20 -5.46 5.94
C GLY A 81 5.54 -6.55 6.79
N VAL A 82 6.16 -7.75 6.91
CA VAL A 82 5.62 -8.85 7.71
C VAL A 82 6.53 -9.21 8.87
N TYR A 83 5.94 -9.64 9.98
CA TYR A 83 6.67 -10.10 11.16
C TYR A 83 7.25 -11.49 10.92
N PRO A 84 8.59 -11.68 10.88
CA PRO A 84 9.21 -12.92 10.42
C PRO A 84 8.89 -14.13 11.30
N LYS A 85 8.66 -13.92 12.60
CA LYS A 85 8.47 -14.97 13.61
C LYS A 85 7.01 -15.20 14.01
N THR A 86 6.06 -14.45 13.47
CA THR A 86 4.64 -14.61 13.75
C THR A 86 3.98 -15.41 12.64
N LYS A 87 3.06 -16.33 12.95
CA LYS A 87 2.34 -17.08 11.94
C LYS A 87 1.61 -16.16 10.96
N ILE A 88 1.62 -16.53 9.69
CA ILE A 88 0.98 -15.75 8.62
C ILE A 88 -0.50 -15.53 8.91
N TYR A 89 -1.22 -16.57 9.35
CA TYR A 89 -2.63 -16.45 9.74
C TYR A 89 -2.85 -15.35 10.79
N ASP A 90 -2.07 -15.36 11.86
CA ASP A 90 -2.24 -14.42 12.97
C ASP A 90 -1.98 -12.98 12.53
N GLN A 91 -0.96 -12.78 11.68
CA GLN A 91 -0.66 -11.46 11.12
C GLN A 91 -1.79 -10.96 10.22
N MET A 92 -2.31 -11.83 9.34
CA MET A 92 -3.39 -11.47 8.42
C MET A 92 -4.66 -11.07 9.17
N MET A 93 -5.03 -11.83 10.22
CA MET A 93 -6.18 -11.50 11.06
C MET A 93 -5.96 -10.17 11.78
N TYR A 94 -4.78 -9.94 12.35
CA TYR A 94 -4.43 -8.70 13.00
C TYR A 94 -4.52 -7.48 12.06
N PHE A 95 -3.93 -7.56 10.86
CA PHE A 95 -3.98 -6.45 9.90
C PHE A 95 -5.40 -6.21 9.37
N ALA A 96 -6.18 -7.26 9.15
CA ALA A 96 -7.57 -7.15 8.73
C ALA A 96 -8.42 -6.45 9.83
N GLU A 97 -8.23 -6.83 11.08
CA GLU A 97 -8.89 -6.20 12.24
C GLU A 97 -8.52 -4.72 12.38
N LEU A 98 -7.24 -4.36 12.24
CA LEU A 98 -6.79 -2.96 12.24
C LEU A 98 -7.46 -2.11 11.14
N LYS A 99 -7.89 -2.76 10.06
CA LYS A 99 -8.66 -2.13 8.96
C LYS A 99 -10.18 -2.21 9.16
N GLY A 100 -10.63 -2.68 10.33
CA GLY A 100 -12.05 -2.73 10.70
C GLY A 100 -12.82 -3.90 10.08
N MET A 101 -12.14 -4.93 9.55
CA MET A 101 -12.80 -6.13 9.04
C MET A 101 -13.34 -6.99 10.18
N LYS A 102 -14.52 -7.58 9.96
CA LYS A 102 -15.01 -8.67 10.82
C LYS A 102 -14.20 -9.94 10.55
N LYS A 103 -13.96 -10.73 11.59
CA LYS A 103 -13.13 -11.94 11.55
C LYS A 103 -13.55 -12.92 10.44
N GLU A 104 -14.86 -13.15 10.29
CA GLU A 104 -15.41 -14.05 9.28
C GLU A 104 -15.04 -13.58 7.86
N LYS A 105 -15.17 -12.28 7.60
CA LYS A 105 -14.82 -11.68 6.31
C LYS A 105 -13.30 -11.69 6.05
N ALA A 106 -12.51 -11.53 7.10
CA ALA A 106 -11.06 -11.64 7.00
C ALA A 106 -10.61 -13.07 6.63
N ILE A 107 -11.25 -14.09 7.22
CA ILE A 107 -11.00 -15.51 6.90
C ILE A 107 -11.39 -15.81 5.45
N GLU A 108 -12.58 -15.39 5.02
CA GLU A 108 -13.03 -15.55 3.62
C GLU A 108 -12.03 -14.93 2.63
N ALA A 109 -11.63 -13.68 2.88
CA ALA A 109 -10.68 -12.97 2.04
C ALA A 109 -9.29 -13.63 2.03
N LEU A 110 -8.79 -14.07 3.20
CA LEU A 110 -7.53 -14.79 3.30
C LEU A 110 -7.55 -16.08 2.47
N ASN A 111 -8.61 -16.90 2.62
CA ASN A 111 -8.74 -18.15 1.88
C ASN A 111 -8.82 -17.90 0.36
N TYR A 112 -9.58 -16.89 -0.06
CA TYR A 112 -9.69 -16.52 -1.47
C TYR A 112 -8.33 -16.13 -2.05
N TRP A 113 -7.59 -15.22 -1.41
CA TRP A 113 -6.32 -14.72 -1.92
C TRP A 113 -5.20 -15.75 -1.79
N ALA A 114 -5.18 -16.55 -0.72
CA ALA A 114 -4.21 -17.63 -0.54
C ALA A 114 -4.32 -18.66 -1.66
N LYS A 115 -5.54 -19.09 -2.00
CA LYS A 115 -5.81 -19.98 -3.13
C LYS A 115 -5.38 -19.37 -4.45
N ARG A 116 -5.77 -18.12 -4.71
CA ARG A 116 -5.45 -17.43 -5.96
C ARG A 116 -3.95 -17.23 -6.19
N LEU A 117 -3.17 -17.08 -5.12
CA LEU A 117 -1.72 -16.92 -5.16
C LEU A 117 -0.94 -18.20 -4.86
N GLU A 118 -1.62 -19.33 -4.68
CA GLU A 118 -1.02 -20.65 -4.43
C GLU A 118 -0.08 -20.64 -3.19
N VAL A 119 -0.59 -20.11 -2.07
CA VAL A 119 0.16 -20.01 -0.79
C VAL A 119 -0.61 -20.59 0.39
N GLU A 120 -1.70 -21.36 0.16
CA GLU A 120 -2.56 -21.94 1.19
C GLU A 120 -1.78 -22.80 2.21
N GLN A 121 -0.82 -23.58 1.70
CA GLN A 121 0.02 -24.46 2.51
C GLN A 121 0.92 -23.72 3.50
N TYR A 122 1.12 -22.42 3.31
CA TYR A 122 2.02 -21.62 4.15
C TYR A 122 1.31 -20.81 5.24
N ILE A 123 -0.02 -20.73 5.23
CA ILE A 123 -0.79 -19.85 6.12
C ILE A 123 -0.49 -20.11 7.61
N ASN A 124 -0.23 -21.35 7.99
CA ASN A 124 0.09 -21.72 9.37
C ASN A 124 1.59 -21.69 9.69
N MET A 125 2.41 -21.26 8.74
CA MET A 125 3.86 -21.13 8.90
C MET A 125 4.27 -19.69 9.26
N THR A 126 5.53 -19.51 9.67
CA THR A 126 6.15 -18.19 9.84
C THR A 126 6.82 -17.75 8.53
N PRO A 127 6.79 -16.43 8.19
CA PRO A 127 7.37 -15.94 6.94
C PRO A 127 8.84 -16.28 6.72
N GLU A 128 9.64 -16.36 7.78
CA GLU A 128 11.07 -16.70 7.71
C GLU A 128 11.36 -18.06 7.05
N LYS A 129 10.37 -18.97 7.06
CA LYS A 129 10.47 -20.31 6.47
C LYS A 129 10.13 -20.34 4.98
N LEU A 130 9.70 -19.22 4.42
CA LEU A 130 9.25 -19.11 3.02
C LEU A 130 10.36 -18.57 2.12
N SER A 131 10.31 -18.95 0.85
CA SER A 131 11.09 -18.28 -0.18
C SER A 131 10.75 -16.80 -0.29
N LYS A 132 11.67 -15.97 -0.81
CA LYS A 132 11.42 -14.53 -1.03
C LYS A 132 10.14 -14.27 -1.84
N GLY A 133 9.90 -15.06 -2.91
CA GLY A 133 8.70 -14.93 -3.74
C GLY A 133 7.41 -15.21 -2.96
N ASN A 134 7.39 -16.25 -2.14
CA ASN A 134 6.23 -16.55 -1.30
C ASN A 134 6.04 -15.50 -0.21
N GLN A 135 7.12 -14.97 0.39
CA GLN A 135 7.03 -13.83 1.31
C GLN A 135 6.39 -12.61 0.63
N GLN A 136 6.75 -12.30 -0.62
CA GLN A 136 6.15 -11.20 -1.38
C GLN A 136 4.66 -11.43 -1.65
N LYS A 137 4.25 -12.66 -2.00
CA LYS A 137 2.83 -13.01 -2.15
C LYS A 137 2.06 -12.77 -0.84
N ILE A 138 2.62 -13.16 0.30
CA ILE A 138 2.02 -12.93 1.62
C ILE A 138 1.89 -11.43 1.92
N GLN A 139 2.93 -10.65 1.66
CA GLN A 139 2.91 -9.19 1.82
C GLN A 139 1.85 -8.54 0.92
N PHE A 140 1.74 -9.01 -0.31
CA PHE A 140 0.71 -8.53 -1.23
C PHE A 140 -0.69 -8.81 -0.69
N ILE A 141 -0.98 -10.04 -0.22
CA ILE A 141 -2.26 -10.36 0.44
C ILE A 141 -2.52 -9.38 1.60
N THR A 142 -1.54 -9.15 2.46
CA THR A 142 -1.67 -8.21 3.59
C THR A 142 -2.09 -6.81 3.12
N SER A 143 -1.58 -6.35 1.99
CA SER A 143 -1.89 -5.02 1.46
C SER A 143 -3.29 -4.90 0.87
N ILE A 144 -3.92 -6.00 0.44
CA ILE A 144 -5.20 -5.99 -0.28
C ILE A 144 -6.34 -6.71 0.44
N ILE A 145 -6.08 -7.45 1.52
CA ILE A 145 -7.07 -8.31 2.22
C ILE A 145 -8.33 -7.54 2.63
N HIS A 146 -8.20 -6.27 2.94
CA HIS A 146 -9.31 -5.40 3.36
C HIS A 146 -10.04 -4.71 2.20
N ASN A 147 -9.85 -5.20 0.97
CA ASN A 147 -10.46 -4.69 -0.25
C ASN A 147 -10.30 -3.16 -0.42
N PRO A 148 -9.07 -2.65 -0.54
CA PRO A 148 -8.81 -1.23 -0.67
C PRO A 148 -9.30 -0.64 -1.99
N GLU A 149 -9.66 0.65 -1.98
CA GLU A 149 -10.03 1.42 -3.18
C GLU A 149 -8.80 1.85 -3.99
N LEU A 150 -7.67 2.06 -3.32
CA LEU A 150 -6.39 2.43 -3.90
C LEU A 150 -5.31 1.46 -3.42
N VAL A 151 -4.64 0.81 -4.35
CA VAL A 151 -3.47 -0.05 -4.06
C VAL A 151 -2.22 0.63 -4.58
N VAL A 152 -1.21 0.74 -3.73
CA VAL A 152 0.09 1.31 -4.06
C VAL A 152 1.17 0.26 -3.80
N LEU A 153 1.95 -0.04 -4.84
CA LEU A 153 3.08 -0.97 -4.81
C LEU A 153 4.36 -0.15 -5.01
N ASP A 154 5.25 -0.16 -4.03
CA ASP A 154 6.51 0.59 -4.04
C ASP A 154 7.71 -0.33 -4.27
#